data_9ca594d56e8cc35cd216e94b6cd7bf41
#
_entry.id   9ca594d56e8cc35cd216e94b6cd7bf41
#
_cell.length_a   1.000
_cell.length_b   1.000
_cell.length_c   1.000
_cell.angle_alpha   90.00
_cell.angle_beta   90.00
_cell.angle_gamma   90.00
#
_symmetry.space_group_name_H-M   'P 1'
#
loop_
_entity.id
_entity.type
_entity.pdbx_description
1 polymer ?
#
loop_
_entity_poly.entity_id
_entity_poly.type
_entity_poly.pdbx_seq_one_letter_code
_entity_poly.pdbx_strand_id
1 'polypeptide(L)'
;CREVRTALNISESFMPSIETTFDTLSVSKIEILRSAGFRRVSLGVQSTMENVLLCNHRKSIKVDMMKSTITMLHSKGISIVNLDMMYGLKGQTIESLRQDVFVLKCLQPEQVTLYELRTNMIREEDHMTKDELYNSYSFLYNSLRDLGYYARFGQNTFSKRANDIGVSSYLRERMMNAGAYKGFGISAQSMNRNGVSYNIGKLKKSFNDLLAMKSYDEEYVYQLPPKELASKYIAIGAYNGSFSLEKLSELLGCDATTYYSSPLDFCVSRGYIEISNERVIVTPLGFKYYGALFSLFYASW
;
A
#
# COMPACT_ATOMS: atom_id res chain seq x y z
N CYS A 1 -3.48 4.81 22.74
CA CYS A 1 -2.06 4.94 22.30
C CYS A 1 -1.07 4.94 23.46
N ARG A 2 -1.29 5.68 24.54
CA ARG A 2 -0.38 5.69 25.69
C ARG A 2 -0.24 4.29 26.32
N GLU A 3 -1.36 3.65 26.62
CA GLU A 3 -1.41 2.28 27.18
C GLU A 3 -0.71 1.26 26.27
N VAL A 4 -0.96 1.33 24.95
CA VAL A 4 -0.29 0.47 23.97
C VAL A 4 1.22 0.69 23.96
N ARG A 5 1.68 1.94 24.00
CA ARG A 5 3.12 2.25 24.06
C ARG A 5 3.76 1.68 25.33
N THR A 6 3.11 1.83 26.47
CA THR A 6 3.61 1.31 27.75
C THR A 6 3.59 -0.22 27.78
N ALA A 7 2.48 -0.83 27.38
CA ALA A 7 2.32 -2.29 27.42
C ALA A 7 3.27 -3.04 26.47
N LEU A 8 3.58 -2.44 25.30
CA LEU A 8 4.42 -3.05 24.27
C LEU A 8 5.86 -2.50 24.24
N ASN A 9 6.23 -1.66 25.21
CA ASN A 9 7.56 -1.02 25.28
C ASN A 9 8.00 -0.41 23.94
N ILE A 10 7.09 0.34 23.30
CA ILE A 10 7.35 0.92 21.99
C ILE A 10 8.34 2.07 22.10
N SER A 11 9.39 2.05 21.29
CA SER A 11 10.41 3.11 21.22
C SER A 11 9.77 4.50 21.03
N GLU A 12 10.31 5.50 21.72
CA GLU A 12 9.91 6.91 21.55
C GLU A 12 10.16 7.42 20.12
N SER A 13 11.18 6.87 19.44
CA SER A 13 11.49 7.21 18.04
C SER A 13 10.49 6.64 17.04
N PHE A 14 9.64 5.70 17.46
CA PHE A 14 8.61 5.14 16.58
C PHE A 14 7.57 6.20 16.22
N MET A 15 7.36 6.39 14.92
CA MET A 15 6.42 7.36 14.38
C MET A 15 5.15 6.62 13.90
N PRO A 16 4.07 6.64 14.70
CA PRO A 16 2.81 6.03 14.31
C PRO A 16 2.20 6.76 13.11
N SER A 17 1.47 6.03 12.29
CA SER A 17 0.66 6.56 11.21
C SER A 17 -0.79 6.10 11.33
N ILE A 18 -1.72 6.85 10.77
CA ILE A 18 -3.13 6.51 10.73
C ILE A 18 -3.69 6.71 9.32
N GLU A 19 -4.60 5.82 8.95
CA GLU A 19 -5.41 5.94 7.74
C GLU A 19 -6.82 6.37 8.16
N THR A 20 -7.38 7.35 7.47
CA THR A 20 -8.69 7.92 7.80
C THR A 20 -9.32 8.60 6.59
N THR A 21 -10.46 9.28 6.79
CA THR A 21 -11.16 10.07 5.77
C THR A 21 -11.31 11.52 6.23
N PHE A 22 -11.54 12.43 5.29
CA PHE A 22 -11.64 13.86 5.59
C PHE A 22 -12.79 14.20 6.55
N ASP A 23 -13.93 13.52 6.40
CA ASP A 23 -15.14 13.74 7.21
C ASP A 23 -15.02 13.20 8.66
N THR A 24 -14.05 12.35 8.93
CA THR A 24 -13.81 11.81 10.27
C THR A 24 -12.90 12.69 11.12
N LEU A 25 -12.15 13.62 10.50
CA LEU A 25 -11.21 14.49 11.19
C LEU A 25 -11.90 15.73 11.77
N SER A 26 -11.54 16.06 13.01
CA SER A 26 -11.85 17.33 13.66
C SER A 26 -10.61 17.89 14.33
N VAL A 27 -10.61 19.16 14.67
CA VAL A 27 -9.48 19.80 15.37
C VAL A 27 -9.08 19.02 16.61
N SER A 28 -10.05 18.65 17.44
CA SER A 28 -9.79 17.88 18.68
C SER A 28 -9.16 16.51 18.40
N LYS A 29 -9.62 15.80 17.37
CA LYS A 29 -9.04 14.52 16.97
C LYS A 29 -7.60 14.66 16.49
N ILE A 30 -7.31 15.70 15.69
CA ILE A 30 -5.95 15.97 15.22
C ILE A 30 -5.02 16.29 16.40
N GLU A 31 -5.48 17.05 17.38
CA GLU A 31 -4.72 17.33 18.60
C GLU A 31 -4.44 16.06 19.42
N ILE A 32 -5.40 15.16 19.53
CA ILE A 32 -5.22 13.86 20.17
C ILE A 32 -4.18 13.03 19.40
N LEU A 33 -4.28 12.95 18.07
CA LEU A 33 -3.31 12.26 17.23
C LEU A 33 -1.91 12.82 17.43
N ARG A 34 -1.79 14.14 17.39
CA ARG A 34 -0.50 14.83 17.57
C ARG A 34 0.12 14.56 18.94
N SER A 35 -0.67 14.63 20.02
CA SER A 35 -0.23 14.34 21.39
C SER A 35 0.16 12.86 21.58
N ALA A 36 -0.45 11.95 20.82
CA ALA A 36 -0.11 10.53 20.78
C ALA A 36 1.11 10.21 19.91
N GLY A 37 1.76 11.23 19.33
CA GLY A 37 3.00 11.06 18.58
C GLY A 37 2.82 10.86 17.08
N PHE A 38 1.58 10.88 16.55
CA PHE A 38 1.36 10.77 15.10
C PHE A 38 1.96 11.97 14.36
N ARG A 39 2.60 11.67 13.22
CA ARG A 39 3.17 12.68 12.32
C ARG A 39 2.79 12.41 10.87
N ARG A 40 2.23 11.25 10.58
CA ARG A 40 1.77 10.83 9.26
C ARG A 40 0.30 10.48 9.32
N VAL A 41 -0.48 11.04 8.39
CA VAL A 41 -1.90 10.75 8.18
C VAL A 41 -2.10 10.41 6.71
N SER A 42 -2.77 9.30 6.42
CA SER A 42 -3.21 8.92 5.08
C SER A 42 -4.70 9.19 4.92
N LEU A 43 -5.08 9.86 3.84
CA LEU A 43 -6.43 10.28 3.56
C LEU A 43 -6.92 9.69 2.24
N GLY A 44 -8.01 8.93 2.30
CA GLY A 44 -8.65 8.38 1.12
C GLY A 44 -9.36 9.48 0.32
N VAL A 45 -8.93 9.68 -0.93
CA VAL A 45 -9.56 10.57 -1.92
C VAL A 45 -10.15 9.75 -3.06
N GLN A 46 -9.36 8.82 -3.58
CA GLN A 46 -9.65 7.91 -4.69
C GLN A 46 -9.69 8.64 -6.05
N SER A 47 -10.51 9.65 -6.21
CA SER A 47 -10.59 10.60 -7.32
C SER A 47 -11.13 11.93 -6.81
N THR A 48 -10.87 13.01 -7.52
CA THR A 48 -11.45 14.33 -7.24
C THR A 48 -12.64 14.63 -8.14
N MET A 49 -12.95 13.71 -9.07
CA MET A 49 -14.04 13.84 -10.03
C MET A 49 -15.33 13.24 -9.45
N GLU A 50 -16.32 14.12 -9.22
CA GLU A 50 -17.59 13.72 -8.59
C GLU A 50 -18.33 12.64 -9.40
N ASN A 51 -18.40 12.78 -10.73
CA ASN A 51 -19.02 11.79 -11.59
C ASN A 51 -18.36 10.41 -11.50
N VAL A 52 -17.02 10.36 -11.43
CA VAL A 52 -16.28 9.11 -11.26
C VAL A 52 -16.59 8.50 -9.89
N LEU A 53 -16.56 9.30 -8.82
CA LEU A 53 -16.85 8.82 -7.48
C LEU A 53 -18.28 8.29 -7.35
N LEU A 54 -19.27 8.99 -7.91
CA LEU A 54 -20.67 8.55 -7.91
C LEU A 54 -20.86 7.22 -8.65
N CYS A 55 -20.22 7.03 -9.81
CA CYS A 55 -20.25 5.77 -10.54
C CYS A 55 -19.66 4.58 -9.73
N ASN A 56 -18.83 4.88 -8.74
CA ASN A 56 -18.20 3.88 -7.86
C ASN A 56 -18.77 3.88 -6.44
N HIS A 57 -19.98 4.42 -6.24
CA HIS A 57 -20.70 4.48 -4.96
C HIS A 57 -19.90 5.17 -3.84
N ARG A 58 -19.12 6.19 -4.19
CA ARG A 58 -18.30 6.98 -3.26
C ARG A 58 -18.78 8.42 -3.18
N LYS A 59 -18.60 9.02 -2.02
CA LYS A 59 -18.90 10.44 -1.81
C LYS A 59 -17.76 11.30 -2.32
N SER A 60 -18.09 12.41 -2.99
CA SER A 60 -17.13 13.44 -3.35
C SER A 60 -16.78 14.33 -2.15
N ILE A 61 -15.58 14.87 -2.16
CA ILE A 61 -15.09 15.83 -1.19
C ILE A 61 -14.65 17.09 -1.95
N LYS A 62 -15.12 18.24 -1.51
CA LYS A 62 -14.75 19.51 -2.14
C LYS A 62 -13.25 19.79 -1.96
N VAL A 63 -12.60 20.27 -3.00
CA VAL A 63 -11.15 20.58 -3.01
C VAL A 63 -10.79 21.59 -1.91
N ASP A 64 -11.62 22.58 -1.65
CA ASP A 64 -11.40 23.56 -0.59
C ASP A 64 -11.40 22.89 0.81
N MET A 65 -12.26 21.90 1.01
CA MET A 65 -12.26 21.12 2.25
C MET A 65 -10.98 20.26 2.36
N MET A 66 -10.51 19.67 1.28
CA MET A 66 -9.24 18.95 1.27
C MET A 66 -8.09 19.88 1.65
N LYS A 67 -8.01 21.05 1.02
CA LYS A 67 -6.97 22.04 1.27
C LYS A 67 -6.99 22.55 2.71
N SER A 68 -8.16 22.91 3.24
CA SER A 68 -8.31 23.38 4.61
C SER A 68 -7.92 22.29 5.63
N THR A 69 -8.28 21.04 5.38
CA THR A 69 -7.92 19.91 6.25
C THR A 69 -6.41 19.66 6.24
N ILE A 70 -5.76 19.68 5.08
CA ILE A 70 -4.30 19.52 4.98
C ILE A 70 -3.59 20.69 5.71
N THR A 71 -4.03 21.91 5.51
CA THR A 71 -3.50 23.09 6.22
C THR A 71 -3.65 22.94 7.73
N MET A 72 -4.81 22.46 8.19
CA MET A 72 -5.08 22.23 9.61
C MET A 72 -4.16 21.12 10.16
N LEU A 73 -3.97 20.02 9.45
CA LEU A 73 -3.04 18.95 9.84
C LEU A 73 -1.62 19.49 10.03
N HIS A 74 -1.12 20.27 9.08
CA HIS A 74 0.21 20.89 9.15
C HIS A 74 0.33 21.87 10.31
N SER A 75 -0.67 22.75 10.52
CA SER A 75 -0.68 23.73 11.62
C SER A 75 -0.65 23.06 13.00
N LYS A 76 -1.17 21.85 13.11
CA LYS A 76 -1.14 21.03 14.35
C LYS A 76 0.08 20.12 14.43
N GLY A 77 1.04 20.20 13.48
CA GLY A 77 2.31 19.46 13.52
C GLY A 77 2.25 18.03 13.02
N ILE A 78 1.25 17.68 12.21
CA ILE A 78 1.27 16.49 11.36
C ILE A 78 2.07 16.88 10.10
N SER A 79 3.24 16.31 9.92
CA SER A 79 4.21 16.76 8.91
C SER A 79 4.18 15.95 7.61
N ILE A 80 3.43 14.86 7.57
CA ILE A 80 3.32 13.99 6.40
C ILE A 80 1.84 13.69 6.17
N VAL A 81 1.31 14.23 5.09
CA VAL A 81 -0.03 13.90 4.58
C VAL A 81 0.15 13.08 3.32
N ASN A 82 -0.43 11.88 3.32
CA ASN A 82 -0.53 11.02 2.14
C ASN A 82 -1.97 11.10 1.60
N LEU A 83 -2.11 11.21 0.30
CA LEU A 83 -3.41 11.08 -0.38
C LEU A 83 -3.45 9.76 -1.15
N ASP A 84 -4.47 8.96 -0.84
CA ASP A 84 -4.73 7.70 -1.54
C ASP A 84 -5.62 7.98 -2.76
N MET A 85 -5.07 7.76 -3.94
CA MET A 85 -5.72 7.90 -5.24
C MET A 85 -5.93 6.54 -5.88
N MET A 86 -6.90 6.43 -6.78
CA MET A 86 -7.15 5.19 -7.52
C MET A 86 -7.16 5.43 -9.03
N TYR A 87 -6.76 4.40 -9.77
CA TYR A 87 -6.97 4.32 -11.21
C TYR A 87 -7.67 3.01 -11.56
N GLY A 88 -8.29 2.98 -12.73
CA GLY A 88 -9.15 1.86 -13.14
C GLY A 88 -10.59 1.93 -12.59
N LEU A 89 -11.00 3.07 -12.03
CA LEU A 89 -12.37 3.27 -11.57
C LEU A 89 -13.35 3.30 -12.74
N LYS A 90 -14.55 2.77 -12.54
CA LYS A 90 -15.62 2.85 -13.54
C LYS A 90 -15.88 4.31 -13.94
N GLY A 91 -15.91 4.58 -15.25
CA GLY A 91 -16.12 5.92 -15.80
C GLY A 91 -14.91 6.85 -15.73
N GLN A 92 -13.77 6.38 -15.27
CA GLN A 92 -12.54 7.15 -15.24
C GLN A 92 -11.89 7.18 -16.65
N THR A 93 -11.36 8.33 -17.02
CA THR A 93 -10.67 8.57 -18.30
C THR A 93 -9.34 9.27 -18.06
N ILE A 94 -8.48 9.33 -19.07
CA ILE A 94 -7.22 10.11 -18.98
C ILE A 94 -7.51 11.59 -18.67
N GLU A 95 -8.62 12.15 -19.16
CA GLU A 95 -8.98 13.54 -18.84
C GLU A 95 -9.39 13.68 -17.36
N SER A 96 -10.14 12.74 -16.80
CA SER A 96 -10.46 12.77 -15.37
C SER A 96 -9.19 12.58 -14.51
N LEU A 97 -8.24 11.75 -14.92
CA LEU A 97 -6.94 11.62 -14.26
C LEU A 97 -6.12 12.91 -14.35
N ARG A 98 -6.20 13.64 -15.46
CA ARG A 98 -5.56 14.97 -15.62
C ARG A 98 -6.10 15.96 -14.59
N GLN A 99 -7.41 15.96 -14.36
CA GLN A 99 -8.02 16.80 -13.33
C GLN A 99 -7.58 16.38 -11.91
N ASP A 100 -7.50 15.07 -11.65
CA ASP A 100 -6.96 14.56 -10.38
C ASP A 100 -5.53 15.06 -10.15
N VAL A 101 -4.66 14.99 -11.17
CA VAL A 101 -3.28 15.55 -11.12
C VAL A 101 -3.27 17.05 -10.88
N PHE A 102 -4.17 17.80 -11.53
CA PHE A 102 -4.28 19.26 -11.31
C PHE A 102 -4.64 19.57 -9.85
N VAL A 103 -5.57 18.83 -9.25
CA VAL A 103 -5.91 19.00 -7.83
C VAL A 103 -4.73 18.62 -6.93
N LEU A 104 -4.03 17.52 -7.20
CA LEU A 104 -2.82 17.15 -6.46
C LEU A 104 -1.74 18.24 -6.53
N LYS A 105 -1.58 18.91 -7.69
CA LYS A 105 -0.71 20.06 -7.85
C LYS A 105 -1.11 21.24 -6.95
N CYS A 106 -2.40 21.44 -6.74
CA CYS A 106 -2.91 22.52 -5.86
C CYS A 106 -2.78 22.14 -4.37
N LEU A 107 -2.97 20.88 -4.01
CA LEU A 107 -2.94 20.41 -2.63
C LEU A 107 -1.52 20.15 -2.10
N GLN A 108 -0.59 19.77 -2.97
CA GLN A 108 0.82 19.55 -2.65
C GLN A 108 1.07 18.61 -1.44
N PRO A 109 0.42 17.44 -1.34
CA PRO A 109 0.69 16.51 -0.23
C PRO A 109 2.14 16.04 -0.25
N GLU A 110 2.66 15.58 0.89
CA GLU A 110 4.02 15.03 0.99
C GLU A 110 4.14 13.69 0.29
N GLN A 111 3.06 12.91 0.31
CA GLN A 111 3.02 11.59 -0.31
C GLN A 111 1.72 11.38 -1.09
N VAL A 112 1.81 10.55 -2.12
CA VAL A 112 0.65 10.08 -2.90
C VAL A 112 0.77 8.57 -3.05
N THR A 113 -0.33 7.85 -2.83
CA THR A 113 -0.42 6.42 -3.14
C THR A 113 -1.41 6.20 -4.28
N LEU A 114 -1.01 5.45 -5.29
CA LEU A 114 -1.85 5.07 -6.42
C LEU A 114 -2.29 3.61 -6.26
N TYR A 115 -3.58 3.36 -6.17
CA TYR A 115 -4.15 2.02 -6.12
C TYR A 115 -4.84 1.69 -7.45
N GLU A 116 -4.48 0.56 -8.03
CA GLU A 116 -5.26 -0.04 -9.11
C GLU A 116 -6.56 -0.62 -8.53
N LEU A 117 -7.69 -0.35 -9.17
CA LEU A 117 -8.94 -0.99 -8.80
C LEU A 117 -8.87 -2.49 -9.10
N ARG A 118 -8.86 -3.30 -8.05
CA ARG A 118 -8.88 -4.77 -8.13
C ARG A 118 -10.09 -5.27 -7.37
N THR A 119 -11.16 -5.58 -8.07
CA THR A 119 -12.40 -6.08 -7.46
C THR A 119 -13.19 -6.91 -8.46
N ASN A 120 -13.87 -7.92 -7.95
CA ASN A 120 -14.89 -8.67 -8.68
C ASN A 120 -16.30 -8.15 -8.41
N MET A 121 -16.44 -7.01 -7.74
CA MET A 121 -17.74 -6.43 -7.38
C MET A 121 -18.34 -5.53 -8.48
N ILE A 122 -17.56 -5.20 -9.51
CA ILE A 122 -18.03 -4.50 -10.71
C ILE A 122 -18.12 -5.50 -11.87
N ARG A 123 -18.98 -5.20 -12.85
CA ARG A 123 -19.17 -6.08 -14.00
C ARG A 123 -17.91 -6.12 -14.85
N GLU A 124 -17.62 -7.24 -15.49
CA GLU A 124 -16.42 -7.43 -16.31
C GLU A 124 -16.29 -6.36 -17.40
N GLU A 125 -17.40 -5.97 -18.02
CA GLU A 125 -17.49 -4.94 -19.04
C GLU A 125 -17.16 -3.51 -18.55
N ASP A 126 -17.19 -3.29 -17.24
CA ASP A 126 -16.87 -2.01 -16.60
C ASP A 126 -15.38 -1.91 -16.16
N HIS A 127 -14.62 -3.00 -16.31
CA HIS A 127 -13.19 -3.00 -16.04
C HIS A 127 -12.40 -2.40 -17.20
N MET A 128 -11.39 -1.60 -16.88
CA MET A 128 -10.39 -1.19 -17.86
C MET A 128 -9.58 -2.39 -18.34
N THR A 129 -9.22 -2.40 -19.60
CA THR A 129 -8.28 -3.35 -20.18
C THR A 129 -6.88 -3.18 -19.54
N LYS A 130 -6.03 -4.19 -19.67
CA LYS A 130 -4.64 -4.11 -19.18
C LYS A 130 -3.87 -2.94 -19.81
N ASP A 131 -4.12 -2.63 -21.08
CA ASP A 131 -3.47 -1.51 -21.76
C ASP A 131 -3.97 -0.16 -21.25
N GLU A 132 -5.27 -0.02 -20.97
CA GLU A 132 -5.83 1.18 -20.37
C GLU A 132 -5.32 1.39 -18.93
N LEU A 133 -5.23 0.33 -18.12
CA LEU A 133 -4.65 0.40 -16.78
C LEU A 133 -3.17 0.80 -16.83
N TYR A 134 -2.38 0.19 -17.73
CA TYR A 134 -0.99 0.54 -17.91
C TYR A 134 -0.81 2.00 -18.37
N ASN A 135 -1.62 2.46 -19.32
CA ASN A 135 -1.59 3.84 -19.80
C ASN A 135 -2.00 4.84 -18.70
N SER A 136 -3.01 4.50 -17.91
CA SER A 136 -3.46 5.30 -16.77
C SER A 136 -2.37 5.43 -15.71
N TYR A 137 -1.73 4.32 -15.33
CA TYR A 137 -0.61 4.34 -14.41
C TYR A 137 0.58 5.14 -14.96
N SER A 138 0.96 4.90 -16.22
CA SER A 138 2.08 5.60 -16.86
C SER A 138 1.85 7.10 -16.91
N PHE A 139 0.63 7.53 -17.23
CA PHE A 139 0.23 8.94 -17.21
C PHE A 139 0.39 9.53 -15.80
N LEU A 140 -0.17 8.87 -14.78
CA LEU A 140 -0.09 9.33 -13.38
C LEU A 140 1.36 9.35 -12.88
N TYR A 141 2.14 8.29 -13.18
CA TYR A 141 3.56 8.23 -12.82
C TYR A 141 4.34 9.41 -13.37
N ASN A 142 4.26 9.66 -14.68
CA ASN A 142 4.97 10.76 -15.33
C ASN A 142 4.52 12.11 -14.75
N SER A 143 3.21 12.32 -14.61
CA SER A 143 2.66 13.55 -14.06
C SER A 143 3.12 13.82 -12.62
N LEU A 144 3.17 12.79 -11.76
CA LEU A 144 3.67 12.95 -10.38
C LEU A 144 5.18 13.20 -10.37
N ARG A 145 5.94 12.58 -11.27
CA ARG A 145 7.38 12.88 -11.44
C ARG A 145 7.60 14.34 -11.83
N ASP A 146 6.81 14.87 -12.75
CA ASP A 146 6.85 16.27 -13.18
C ASP A 146 6.46 17.23 -12.04
N LEU A 147 5.61 16.81 -11.11
CA LEU A 147 5.27 17.53 -9.89
C LEU A 147 6.34 17.43 -8.78
N GLY A 148 7.48 16.77 -9.04
CA GLY A 148 8.60 16.66 -8.11
C GLY A 148 8.50 15.52 -7.11
N TYR A 149 7.61 14.53 -7.34
CA TYR A 149 7.58 13.33 -6.52
C TYR A 149 8.63 12.31 -6.99
N TYR A 150 9.15 11.54 -6.07
CA TYR A 150 10.09 10.46 -6.30
C TYR A 150 9.36 9.11 -6.21
N ALA A 151 9.54 8.28 -7.21
CA ALA A 151 9.15 6.87 -7.24
C ALA A 151 9.92 6.16 -8.37
N ARG A 152 10.08 4.86 -8.27
CA ARG A 152 10.47 4.02 -9.42
C ARG A 152 9.23 3.70 -10.24
N PHE A 153 9.42 3.44 -11.53
CA PHE A 153 8.31 2.95 -12.35
C PHE A 153 7.80 1.60 -11.78
N GLY A 154 6.50 1.43 -11.71
CA GLY A 154 5.87 0.26 -11.08
C GLY A 154 5.66 0.38 -9.57
N GLN A 155 6.23 1.38 -8.91
CA GLN A 155 5.97 1.68 -7.51
C GLN A 155 4.62 2.39 -7.38
N ASN A 156 3.81 1.98 -6.42
CA ASN A 156 2.49 2.59 -6.20
C ASN A 156 2.50 3.77 -5.22
N THR A 157 3.62 4.03 -4.56
CA THR A 157 3.78 5.10 -3.56
C THR A 157 4.80 6.12 -4.01
N PHE A 158 4.49 7.39 -3.81
CA PHE A 158 5.27 8.54 -4.25
C PHE A 158 5.54 9.47 -3.07
N SER A 159 6.74 10.01 -2.99
CA SER A 159 7.11 10.97 -1.94
C SER A 159 7.84 12.17 -2.52
N LYS A 160 7.66 13.34 -1.92
CA LYS A 160 8.49 14.54 -2.23
C LYS A 160 9.92 14.45 -1.70
N ARG A 161 10.23 13.42 -0.91
CA ARG A 161 11.58 13.16 -0.39
C ARG A 161 12.24 12.04 -1.17
N ALA A 162 13.42 12.28 -1.74
CA ALA A 162 14.12 11.33 -2.61
C ALA A 162 14.41 9.97 -1.95
N ASN A 163 14.65 9.95 -0.63
CA ASN A 163 15.00 8.74 0.12
C ASN A 163 13.81 8.13 0.88
N ASP A 164 12.60 8.61 0.61
CA ASP A 164 11.37 8.11 1.22
C ASP A 164 10.55 7.35 0.18
N ILE A 165 10.25 6.08 0.47
CA ILE A 165 9.43 5.24 -0.42
C ILE A 165 7.92 5.53 -0.32
N GLY A 166 7.52 6.55 0.45
CA GLY A 166 6.13 7.01 0.52
C GLY A 166 5.19 6.13 1.34
N VAL A 167 5.71 5.31 2.26
CA VAL A 167 4.91 4.40 3.09
C VAL A 167 5.12 4.67 4.58
N SER A 168 4.25 4.11 5.42
CA SER A 168 4.45 4.11 6.87
C SER A 168 5.65 3.24 7.27
N SER A 169 6.23 3.49 8.44
CA SER A 169 7.33 2.68 8.99
C SER A 169 6.97 1.19 9.04
N TYR A 170 5.72 0.87 9.43
CA TYR A 170 5.20 -0.48 9.44
C TYR A 170 5.21 -1.15 8.05
N LEU A 171 4.70 -0.47 7.02
CA LEU A 171 4.70 -1.00 5.65
C LEU A 171 6.12 -1.14 5.11
N ARG A 172 7.01 -0.20 5.43
CA ARG A 172 8.42 -0.28 5.05
C ARG A 172 9.08 -1.55 5.60
N GLU A 173 8.90 -1.85 6.88
CA GLU A 173 9.43 -3.08 7.49
C GLU A 173 8.88 -4.34 6.83
N ARG A 174 7.58 -4.36 6.55
CA ARG A 174 6.98 -5.49 5.82
C ARG A 174 7.53 -5.68 4.41
N MET A 175 7.68 -4.60 3.67
CA MET A 175 8.07 -4.64 2.25
C MET A 175 9.56 -4.91 2.06
N MET A 176 10.41 -4.32 2.90
CA MET A 176 11.85 -4.37 2.72
C MET A 176 12.49 -5.52 3.50
N ASN A 177 11.98 -5.82 4.69
CA ASN A 177 12.63 -6.72 5.65
C ASN A 177 11.81 -7.99 5.93
N ALA A 178 10.64 -8.17 5.29
CA ALA A 178 9.68 -9.22 5.66
C ALA A 178 9.38 -9.21 7.17
N GLY A 179 9.34 -8.01 7.78
CA GLY A 179 9.22 -7.81 9.22
C GLY A 179 7.97 -8.45 9.80
N ALA A 180 8.10 -9.06 10.97
CA ALA A 180 6.97 -9.58 11.72
C ALA A 180 6.06 -8.44 12.21
N TYR A 181 4.77 -8.71 12.32
CA TYR A 181 3.80 -7.76 12.83
C TYR A 181 2.66 -8.48 13.57
N LYS A 182 2.07 -7.77 14.53
CA LYS A 182 0.88 -8.21 15.27
C LYS A 182 -0.29 -7.30 14.94
N GLY A 183 -1.37 -7.90 14.45
CA GLY A 183 -2.64 -7.22 14.24
C GLY A 183 -3.52 -7.24 15.48
N PHE A 184 -4.18 -6.15 15.76
CA PHE A 184 -5.16 -6.01 16.84
C PHE A 184 -6.52 -5.65 16.25
N GLY A 185 -7.56 -6.21 16.84
CA GLY A 185 -8.94 -6.00 16.41
C GLY A 185 -9.47 -7.07 15.48
N ILE A 186 -10.73 -6.91 15.08
CA ILE A 186 -11.49 -7.87 14.27
C ILE A 186 -10.83 -8.05 12.90
N SER A 187 -10.67 -9.29 12.47
CA SER A 187 -10.07 -9.66 11.17
C SER A 187 -8.65 -9.16 10.95
N ALA A 188 -7.97 -8.66 11.99
CA ALA A 188 -6.61 -8.19 11.86
C ALA A 188 -5.66 -9.35 11.61
N GLN A 189 -4.72 -9.15 10.67
CA GLN A 189 -3.70 -10.13 10.32
C GLN A 189 -2.47 -9.94 11.19
N SER A 190 -1.89 -11.03 11.65
CA SER A 190 -0.56 -11.10 12.24
C SER A 190 0.34 -11.98 11.39
N MET A 191 1.62 -11.70 11.36
CA MET A 191 2.58 -12.51 10.62
C MET A 191 3.93 -12.54 11.32
N ASN A 192 4.57 -13.69 11.31
CA ASN A 192 5.96 -13.90 11.64
C ASN A 192 6.61 -14.84 10.61
N ARG A 193 7.85 -15.28 10.85
CA ARG A 193 8.57 -16.19 9.94
C ARG A 193 7.91 -17.57 9.81
N ASN A 194 7.12 -17.99 10.80
CA ASN A 194 6.57 -19.34 10.85
C ASN A 194 5.12 -19.41 10.38
N GLY A 195 4.42 -18.27 10.34
CA GLY A 195 3.02 -18.31 9.98
C GLY A 195 2.34 -16.97 9.87
N VAL A 196 1.12 -17.05 9.40
CA VAL A 196 0.14 -15.97 9.32
C VAL A 196 -1.07 -16.37 10.12
N SER A 197 -1.58 -15.47 10.93
CA SER A 197 -2.85 -15.66 11.63
C SER A 197 -3.79 -14.48 11.39
N TYR A 198 -5.07 -14.75 11.55
CA TYR A 198 -6.13 -13.75 11.47
C TYR A 198 -6.97 -13.83 12.73
N ASN A 199 -7.21 -12.68 13.35
CA ASN A 199 -8.15 -12.61 14.46
C ASN A 199 -9.56 -12.92 13.97
N ILE A 200 -10.42 -13.38 14.87
CA ILE A 200 -11.83 -13.71 14.58
C ILE A 200 -12.46 -12.63 13.70
N GLY A 201 -13.02 -13.06 12.59
CA GLY A 201 -13.54 -12.18 11.57
C GLY A 201 -14.99 -11.78 11.78
N LYS A 202 -15.40 -10.77 11.07
CA LYS A 202 -16.74 -10.18 11.07
C LYS A 202 -17.85 -11.13 10.54
N LEU A 203 -17.50 -12.30 10.00
CA LEU A 203 -18.45 -13.10 9.22
C LEU A 203 -19.45 -13.90 10.06
N LYS A 204 -19.23 -14.09 11.36
CA LYS A 204 -20.09 -14.97 12.16
C LYS A 204 -20.41 -14.51 13.59
N LYS A 205 -19.87 -13.37 14.05
CA LYS A 205 -20.14 -12.87 15.40
C LYS A 205 -20.36 -11.36 15.39
N SER A 206 -21.32 -10.89 16.16
CA SER A 206 -21.52 -9.47 16.37
C SER A 206 -20.35 -8.86 17.14
N PHE A 207 -20.20 -7.55 17.07
CA PHE A 207 -19.21 -6.84 17.89
C PHE A 207 -19.40 -7.07 19.40
N ASN A 208 -20.65 -7.17 19.84
CA ASN A 208 -20.98 -7.46 21.24
C ASN A 208 -20.56 -8.86 21.66
N ASP A 209 -20.71 -9.86 20.79
CA ASP A 209 -20.22 -11.22 21.06
C ASP A 209 -18.70 -11.24 21.22
N LEU A 210 -17.99 -10.45 20.40
CA LEU A 210 -16.53 -10.33 20.49
C LEU A 210 -16.08 -9.64 21.79
N LEU A 211 -16.82 -8.62 22.26
CA LEU A 211 -16.54 -7.97 23.53
C LEU A 211 -16.81 -8.88 24.73
N ALA A 212 -17.74 -9.82 24.62
CA ALA A 212 -18.06 -10.78 25.65
C ALA A 212 -17.05 -11.94 25.75
N MET A 213 -16.17 -12.12 24.76
CA MET A 213 -15.17 -13.19 24.79
C MET A 213 -14.08 -12.89 25.82
N LYS A 214 -13.77 -13.91 26.65
CA LYS A 214 -12.71 -13.82 27.67
C LYS A 214 -11.30 -13.98 27.13
N SER A 215 -11.16 -14.52 25.93
CA SER A 215 -9.89 -14.65 25.20
C SER A 215 -10.12 -14.34 23.71
N TYR A 216 -9.14 -13.70 23.07
CA TYR A 216 -9.10 -13.54 21.64
C TYR A 216 -8.24 -14.68 21.07
N ASP A 217 -8.86 -15.83 20.87
CA ASP A 217 -8.18 -16.93 20.19
C ASP A 217 -7.98 -16.59 18.73
N GLU A 218 -6.79 -16.84 18.23
CA GLU A 218 -6.49 -16.73 16.80
C GLU A 218 -7.24 -17.85 16.08
N GLU A 219 -8.28 -17.50 15.32
CA GLU A 219 -9.20 -18.49 14.75
C GLU A 219 -8.60 -19.19 13.52
N TYR A 220 -7.74 -18.48 12.79
CA TYR A 220 -7.12 -18.98 11.57
C TYR A 220 -5.61 -18.81 11.63
N VAL A 221 -4.90 -19.89 11.80
CA VAL A 221 -3.44 -19.94 11.79
C VAL A 221 -2.98 -20.77 10.61
N TYR A 222 -2.17 -20.17 9.74
CA TYR A 222 -1.56 -20.84 8.59
C TYR A 222 -0.06 -20.91 8.82
N GLN A 223 0.49 -22.12 8.74
CA GLN A 223 1.94 -22.28 8.68
C GLN A 223 2.44 -21.77 7.34
N LEU A 224 3.55 -21.05 7.35
CA LEU A 224 4.19 -20.56 6.14
C LEU A 224 5.52 -21.32 5.96
N PRO A 225 5.57 -22.35 5.11
CA PRO A 225 6.83 -22.90 4.67
C PRO A 225 7.73 -21.84 4.04
N PRO A 226 9.07 -21.99 4.06
CA PRO A 226 10.00 -20.99 3.50
C PRO A 226 9.63 -20.53 2.09
N LYS A 227 9.19 -21.43 1.22
CA LYS A 227 8.75 -21.11 -0.15
C LYS A 227 7.54 -20.17 -0.20
N GLU A 228 6.55 -20.36 0.67
CA GLU A 228 5.36 -19.50 0.72
C GLU A 228 5.69 -18.15 1.35
N LEU A 229 6.55 -18.14 2.36
CA LEU A 229 7.06 -16.90 2.95
C LEU A 229 7.83 -16.08 1.91
N ALA A 230 8.66 -16.72 1.09
CA ALA A 230 9.37 -16.12 -0.01
C ALA A 230 8.40 -15.58 -1.08
N SER A 231 7.40 -16.36 -1.49
CA SER A 231 6.35 -15.92 -2.41
C SER A 231 5.59 -14.69 -1.89
N LYS A 232 5.28 -14.66 -0.60
CA LYS A 232 4.63 -13.52 0.05
C LYS A 232 5.53 -12.29 0.08
N TYR A 233 6.81 -12.45 0.33
CA TYR A 233 7.79 -11.36 0.28
C TYR A 233 7.90 -10.78 -1.13
N ILE A 234 7.98 -11.62 -2.15
CA ILE A 234 8.00 -11.22 -3.55
C ILE A 234 6.72 -10.43 -3.89
N ALA A 235 5.55 -10.96 -3.53
CA ALA A 235 4.27 -10.32 -3.80
C ALA A 235 4.17 -8.90 -3.19
N ILE A 236 4.67 -8.71 -1.97
CA ILE A 236 4.67 -7.41 -1.30
C ILE A 236 5.76 -6.49 -1.89
N GLY A 237 6.97 -7.00 -2.13
CA GLY A 237 8.08 -6.26 -2.73
C GLY A 237 7.76 -5.76 -4.14
N ALA A 238 6.95 -6.51 -4.86
CA ALA A 238 6.48 -6.15 -6.18
C ALA A 238 5.71 -4.83 -6.22
N TYR A 239 4.93 -4.49 -5.18
CA TYR A 239 4.29 -3.16 -5.06
C TYR A 239 5.29 -1.99 -4.98
N ASN A 240 6.54 -2.28 -4.64
CA ASN A 240 7.63 -1.31 -4.62
C ASN A 240 8.49 -1.36 -5.91
N GLY A 241 8.07 -2.15 -6.89
CA GLY A 241 8.80 -2.33 -8.14
C GLY A 241 10.13 -3.06 -8.00
N SER A 242 10.48 -3.58 -6.81
CA SER A 242 11.74 -4.31 -6.61
C SER A 242 11.74 -5.14 -5.31
N PHE A 243 12.54 -6.21 -5.27
CA PHE A 243 12.82 -6.99 -4.07
C PHE A 243 14.29 -7.45 -4.03
N SER A 244 14.79 -7.81 -2.82
CA SER A 244 16.17 -8.24 -2.61
C SER A 244 16.30 -9.75 -2.79
N LEU A 245 17.30 -10.19 -3.57
CA LEU A 245 17.69 -11.61 -3.71
C LEU A 245 18.37 -12.11 -2.43
N GLU A 246 19.19 -11.27 -1.78
CA GLU A 246 19.80 -11.59 -0.49
C GLU A 246 18.72 -11.90 0.56
N LYS A 247 17.73 -10.99 0.70
CA LYS A 247 16.63 -11.21 1.65
C LYS A 247 15.80 -12.44 1.29
N LEU A 248 15.62 -12.70 0.01
CA LEU A 248 14.91 -13.87 -0.47
C LEU A 248 15.66 -15.16 -0.13
N SER A 249 17.00 -15.16 -0.25
CA SER A 249 17.87 -16.28 0.15
C SER A 249 17.78 -16.55 1.65
N GLU A 250 17.77 -15.49 2.47
CA GLU A 250 17.57 -15.61 3.92
C GLU A 250 16.22 -16.29 4.26
N LEU A 251 15.15 -15.89 3.57
CA LEU A 251 13.81 -16.44 3.81
C LEU A 251 13.66 -17.89 3.35
N LEU A 252 14.32 -18.25 2.24
CA LEU A 252 14.31 -19.60 1.67
C LEU A 252 15.22 -20.57 2.45
N GLY A 253 16.29 -20.04 3.08
CA GLY A 253 17.36 -20.87 3.65
C GLY A 253 18.30 -21.46 2.59
N CYS A 254 18.28 -20.97 1.36
CA CYS A 254 19.17 -21.37 0.26
C CYS A 254 19.36 -20.19 -0.71
N ASP A 255 20.32 -20.31 -1.64
CA ASP A 255 20.57 -19.28 -2.63
C ASP A 255 19.37 -19.05 -3.56
N ALA A 256 18.76 -17.85 -3.48
CA ALA A 256 17.58 -17.49 -4.26
C ALA A 256 17.86 -17.42 -5.77
N THR A 257 19.08 -17.07 -6.15
CA THR A 257 19.47 -16.97 -7.57
C THR A 257 19.45 -18.36 -8.22
N THR A 258 19.96 -19.35 -7.52
CA THR A 258 19.92 -20.74 -7.95
C THR A 258 18.49 -21.29 -7.89
N TYR A 259 17.77 -21.04 -6.80
CA TYR A 259 16.40 -21.54 -6.60
C TYR A 259 15.42 -21.02 -7.64
N TYR A 260 15.51 -19.75 -7.99
CA TYR A 260 14.67 -19.09 -9.00
C TYR A 260 15.38 -18.88 -10.33
N SER A 261 16.43 -19.65 -10.68
CA SER A 261 17.20 -19.47 -11.91
C SER A 261 16.30 -19.41 -13.15
N SER A 262 15.43 -20.39 -13.32
CA SER A 262 14.54 -20.47 -14.50
C SER A 262 13.61 -19.25 -14.65
N PRO A 263 12.80 -18.84 -13.66
CA PRO A 263 11.99 -17.63 -13.79
C PRO A 263 12.82 -16.33 -13.89
N LEU A 264 13.98 -16.25 -13.25
CA LEU A 264 14.87 -15.09 -13.37
C LEU A 264 15.43 -14.96 -14.79
N ASP A 265 15.99 -16.04 -15.35
CA ASP A 265 16.54 -16.07 -16.70
C ASP A 265 15.48 -15.76 -17.76
N PHE A 266 14.29 -16.34 -17.60
CA PHE A 266 13.16 -16.03 -18.48
C PHE A 266 12.81 -14.55 -18.43
N CYS A 267 12.66 -13.99 -17.24
CA CYS A 267 12.25 -12.59 -17.07
C CYS A 267 13.32 -11.60 -17.54
N VAL A 268 14.59 -11.88 -17.28
CA VAL A 268 15.72 -11.06 -17.75
C VAL A 268 15.83 -11.11 -19.28
N SER A 269 15.79 -12.31 -19.90
CA SER A 269 15.88 -12.48 -21.35
C SER A 269 14.75 -11.78 -22.13
N ARG A 270 13.59 -11.59 -21.49
CA ARG A 270 12.44 -10.88 -22.05
C ARG A 270 12.42 -9.39 -21.71
N GLY A 271 13.38 -8.91 -20.91
CA GLY A 271 13.43 -7.52 -20.48
C GLY A 271 12.32 -7.14 -19.49
N TYR A 272 11.70 -8.11 -18.81
CA TYR A 272 10.66 -7.86 -17.80
C TYR A 272 11.24 -7.40 -16.46
N ILE A 273 12.44 -7.85 -16.15
CA ILE A 273 13.18 -7.46 -14.96
C ILE A 273 14.64 -7.16 -15.31
N GLU A 274 15.27 -6.39 -14.47
CA GLU A 274 16.72 -6.20 -14.41
C GLU A 274 17.22 -6.65 -13.04
N ILE A 275 18.45 -7.18 -12.97
CA ILE A 275 19.11 -7.54 -11.73
C ILE A 275 20.29 -6.58 -11.56
N SER A 276 20.27 -5.81 -10.47
CA SER A 276 21.32 -4.87 -10.11
C SER A 276 21.51 -4.83 -8.60
N ASN A 277 22.76 -4.92 -8.14
CA ASN A 277 23.11 -4.91 -6.72
C ASN A 277 22.26 -5.88 -5.89
N GLU A 278 22.16 -7.14 -6.32
CA GLU A 278 21.38 -8.21 -5.68
C GLU A 278 19.88 -7.86 -5.49
N ARG A 279 19.38 -7.01 -6.33
CA ARG A 279 17.97 -6.65 -6.37
C ARG A 279 17.37 -6.94 -7.73
N VAL A 280 16.21 -7.56 -7.71
CA VAL A 280 15.32 -7.65 -8.86
C VAL A 280 14.57 -6.32 -8.97
N ILE A 281 14.62 -5.71 -10.14
CA ILE A 281 13.95 -4.44 -10.48
C ILE A 281 12.99 -4.74 -11.62
N VAL A 282 11.73 -4.40 -11.44
CA VAL A 282 10.70 -4.56 -12.47
C VAL A 282 10.84 -3.43 -13.49
N THR A 283 10.97 -3.79 -14.78
CA THR A 283 11.00 -2.81 -15.86
C THR A 283 9.59 -2.29 -16.18
N PRO A 284 9.44 -1.20 -16.95
CA PRO A 284 8.14 -0.76 -17.45
C PRO A 284 7.39 -1.85 -18.24
N LEU A 285 8.13 -2.65 -19.03
CA LEU A 285 7.55 -3.78 -19.76
C LEU A 285 7.08 -4.88 -18.80
N GLY A 286 7.89 -5.20 -17.78
CA GLY A 286 7.52 -6.18 -16.76
C GLY A 286 6.30 -5.73 -15.94
N PHE A 287 6.18 -4.45 -15.64
CA PHE A 287 5.03 -3.92 -14.94
C PHE A 287 3.72 -4.10 -15.73
N LYS A 288 3.75 -4.00 -17.05
CA LYS A 288 2.59 -4.27 -17.91
C LYS A 288 2.03 -5.69 -17.70
N TYR A 289 2.90 -6.66 -17.38
CA TYR A 289 2.55 -8.07 -17.16
C TYR A 289 2.65 -8.49 -15.69
N TYR A 290 2.62 -7.54 -14.80
CA TYR A 290 2.88 -7.66 -13.36
C TYR A 290 2.28 -8.92 -12.72
N GLY A 291 0.97 -9.17 -12.86
CA GLY A 291 0.32 -10.34 -12.23
C GLY A 291 0.84 -11.67 -12.74
N ALA A 292 1.03 -11.81 -14.04
CA ALA A 292 1.56 -13.02 -14.66
C ALA A 292 3.05 -13.21 -14.35
N LEU A 293 3.81 -12.11 -14.37
CA LEU A 293 5.25 -12.12 -14.10
C LEU A 293 5.54 -12.69 -12.70
N PHE A 294 4.86 -12.18 -11.66
CA PHE A 294 5.15 -12.62 -10.29
C PHE A 294 4.61 -14.00 -9.97
N SER A 295 3.58 -14.48 -10.68
CA SER A 295 3.11 -15.85 -10.52
C SER A 295 4.17 -16.91 -10.85
N LEU A 296 5.18 -16.56 -11.67
CA LEU A 296 6.31 -17.43 -11.99
C LEU A 296 7.20 -17.74 -10.77
N PHE A 297 7.14 -16.90 -9.75
CA PHE A 297 7.95 -17.01 -8.53
C PHE A 297 7.17 -17.60 -7.35
N TYR A 298 5.88 -17.88 -7.50
CA TYR A 298 5.10 -18.45 -6.43
C TYR A 298 5.34 -19.95 -6.31
N ALA A 299 5.20 -20.47 -5.10
CA ALA A 299 5.26 -21.90 -4.88
C ALA A 299 4.17 -22.59 -5.71
N SER A 300 4.57 -23.63 -6.45
CA SER A 300 3.60 -24.54 -7.06
C SER A 300 2.92 -25.36 -5.96
N TRP A 301 1.63 -25.47 -6.04
CA TRP A 301 0.80 -26.31 -5.18
C TRP A 301 0.98 -27.79 -5.51
#